data_5b7a9e54dd6464f31a21f5587e91c180
#
_entry.id   5b7a9e54dd6464f31a21f5587e91c180
#
_cell.length_a   1.000
_cell.length_b   1.000
_cell.length_c   1.000
_cell.angle_alpha   90.00
_cell.angle_beta   90.00
_cell.angle_gamma   90.00
#
_symmetry.space_group_name_H-M   'P 1'
#
loop_
_entity.id
_entity.type
_entity.pdbx_description
1 polymer ?
#
loop_
_entity_poly.entity_id
_entity_poly.type
_entity_poly.pdbx_seq_one_letter_code
_entity_poly.pdbx_strand_id
1 'polypeptide(L)'
;MEEDSNIICDYKAIIPRKPFPYPWKFYEFFDVFPEAVYLDGCEVEELDYEEDYDLIILGYTVWFLSPSLPITGFLQSAQAKKLLYKKPVITVNACRDMWLTAQEKMKSLLRDVNAQLIDNVVLTDQGKSLHSFVTTPRWMLTGKKDAFWFFPKAGVAKNEIKDASRFGKRLCSSLAKDLEKENTPLLNKLGAVNVVGKLIATERIAHRSFLIWSKLIKKAGKSGSAGRKVVITIYSFFLLTLILTIVPINIIIRKLLYPFRKKHITNAIIYYEQPSGK
;
A
#
# COMPACT_ATOMS: atom_id res chain seq x y z
N MET A 1 -19.91 6.94 -8.07
CA MET A 1 -19.67 8.25 -8.72
C MET A 1 -20.19 8.25 -10.15
N GLU A 2 -19.95 7.24 -10.96
CA GLU A 2 -20.49 7.15 -12.34
C GLU A 2 -22.03 7.24 -12.47
N GLU A 3 -22.75 6.90 -11.40
CA GLU A 3 -24.22 6.99 -11.37
C GLU A 3 -24.73 8.44 -11.17
N ASP A 4 -23.84 9.41 -10.90
CA ASP A 4 -24.19 10.81 -10.74
C ASP A 4 -23.92 11.55 -12.05
N SER A 5 -24.96 12.02 -12.70
CA SER A 5 -24.89 12.68 -14.03
C SER A 5 -24.08 14.00 -14.02
N ASN A 6 -23.79 14.57 -12.85
CA ASN A 6 -23.03 15.81 -12.71
C ASN A 6 -21.53 15.57 -12.52
N ILE A 7 -21.09 14.31 -12.51
CA ILE A 7 -19.68 13.94 -12.30
C ILE A 7 -19.16 13.18 -13.49
N ILE A 8 -18.10 13.67 -14.08
CA ILE A 8 -17.36 13.00 -15.15
C ILE A 8 -16.18 12.26 -14.50
N CYS A 9 -16.11 10.96 -14.70
CA CYS A 9 -15.02 10.13 -14.20
C CYS A 9 -14.10 9.72 -15.36
N ASP A 10 -12.85 10.16 -15.30
CA ASP A 10 -11.79 9.73 -16.22
C ASP A 10 -10.93 8.66 -15.56
N TYR A 11 -10.84 7.47 -16.17
CA TYR A 11 -10.10 6.33 -15.65
C TYR A 11 -8.81 6.12 -16.41
N LYS A 12 -7.68 6.26 -15.74
CA LYS A 12 -6.36 6.05 -16.33
C LYS A 12 -5.59 4.97 -15.58
N ALA A 13 -4.98 4.06 -16.32
CA ALA A 13 -4.12 3.02 -15.76
C ALA A 13 -2.66 3.49 -15.80
N ILE A 14 -1.96 3.37 -14.68
CA ILE A 14 -0.51 3.57 -14.64
C ILE A 14 0.16 2.27 -15.09
N ILE A 15 0.66 2.26 -16.32
CA ILE A 15 1.20 1.08 -16.98
C ILE A 15 2.73 1.14 -16.95
N PRO A 16 3.43 0.17 -16.34
CA PRO A 16 4.88 0.09 -16.42
C PRO A 16 5.32 -0.28 -17.85
N ARG A 17 6.31 0.44 -18.41
CA ARG A 17 6.84 0.14 -19.75
C ARG A 17 7.35 -1.30 -19.88
N LYS A 18 7.93 -1.83 -18.82
CA LYS A 18 8.28 -3.24 -18.70
C LYS A 18 7.30 -3.93 -17.75
N PRO A 19 6.40 -4.77 -18.25
CA PRO A 19 5.38 -5.40 -17.43
C PRO A 19 6.01 -6.33 -16.38
N PHE A 20 5.40 -6.36 -15.20
CA PHE A 20 5.74 -7.33 -14.19
C PHE A 20 4.99 -8.65 -14.44
N PRO A 21 5.63 -9.79 -14.20
CA PRO A 21 4.99 -11.08 -14.45
C PRO A 21 3.86 -11.35 -13.43
N TYR A 22 2.81 -12.01 -13.92
CA TYR A 22 1.79 -12.55 -13.04
C TYR A 22 1.28 -13.90 -13.62
N PRO A 23 1.27 -14.98 -12.87
CA PRO A 23 1.85 -15.15 -11.52
C PRO A 23 3.36 -14.88 -11.48
N TRP A 24 3.83 -14.41 -10.30
CA TRP A 24 5.23 -14.10 -10.10
C TRP A 24 6.10 -15.36 -10.02
N LYS A 25 7.27 -15.33 -10.60
CA LYS A 25 8.31 -16.30 -10.25
C LYS A 25 9.03 -15.86 -8.98
N PHE A 26 9.40 -16.81 -8.14
CA PHE A 26 9.96 -16.55 -6.82
C PHE A 26 11.11 -15.53 -6.82
N TYR A 27 12.13 -15.75 -7.65
CA TYR A 27 13.28 -14.84 -7.71
C TYR A 27 12.92 -13.48 -8.31
N GLU A 28 12.05 -13.40 -9.29
CA GLU A 28 11.62 -12.15 -9.90
C GLU A 28 10.82 -11.30 -8.89
N PHE A 29 10.01 -11.93 -8.04
CA PHE A 29 9.28 -11.26 -6.98
C PHE A 29 10.23 -10.66 -5.93
N PHE A 30 11.21 -11.43 -5.45
CA PHE A 30 12.15 -10.92 -4.46
C PHE A 30 13.24 -10.01 -5.06
N ASP A 31 13.45 -10.05 -6.37
CA ASP A 31 14.43 -9.19 -7.03
C ASP A 31 13.98 -7.73 -7.13
N VAL A 32 12.66 -7.46 -7.13
CA VAL A 32 12.11 -6.09 -7.06
C VAL A 32 12.02 -5.53 -5.64
N PHE A 33 12.29 -6.34 -4.62
CA PHE A 33 12.19 -5.96 -3.22
C PHE A 33 13.07 -4.75 -2.85
N PRO A 34 14.37 -4.72 -3.19
CA PRO A 34 15.22 -3.58 -2.85
C PRO A 34 14.76 -2.28 -3.49
N GLU A 35 14.36 -2.31 -4.75
CA GLU A 35 13.89 -1.14 -5.49
C GLU A 35 12.59 -0.60 -4.90
N ALA A 36 11.66 -1.47 -4.50
CA ALA A 36 10.43 -1.06 -3.83
C ALA A 36 10.72 -0.39 -2.47
N VAL A 37 11.59 -0.97 -1.65
CA VAL A 37 11.94 -0.43 -0.33
C VAL A 37 12.62 0.93 -0.41
N TYR A 38 13.50 1.14 -1.42
CA TYR A 38 14.22 2.39 -1.63
C TYR A 38 13.46 3.41 -2.49
N LEU A 39 12.25 3.07 -2.96
CA LEU A 39 11.46 3.92 -3.84
C LEU A 39 12.18 4.31 -5.15
N ASP A 40 12.91 3.37 -5.74
CA ASP A 40 13.59 3.64 -7.01
C ASP A 40 12.60 3.84 -8.18
N GLY A 41 11.37 3.33 -8.04
CA GLY A 41 10.34 3.40 -9.08
C GLY A 41 10.65 2.50 -10.29
N CYS A 42 9.88 2.65 -11.33
CA CYS A 42 10.15 2.10 -12.66
C CYS A 42 9.60 3.05 -13.73
N GLU A 43 10.08 2.92 -14.95
CA GLU A 43 9.52 3.67 -16.08
C GLU A 43 8.07 3.26 -16.31
N VAL A 44 7.21 4.25 -16.52
CA VAL A 44 5.80 4.09 -16.84
C VAL A 44 5.48 4.73 -18.19
N GLU A 45 4.40 4.28 -18.82
CA GLU A 45 3.88 4.90 -20.02
C GLU A 45 3.34 6.30 -19.68
N GLU A 46 3.35 7.20 -20.66
CA GLU A 46 2.72 8.50 -20.51
C GLU A 46 1.20 8.32 -20.46
N LEU A 47 0.57 9.03 -19.52
CA LEU A 47 -0.89 9.09 -19.43
C LEU A 47 -1.39 10.15 -20.41
N ASP A 48 -2.37 9.78 -21.18
CA ASP A 48 -3.22 10.73 -21.89
C ASP A 48 -4.30 11.22 -20.93
N TYR A 49 -4.29 12.49 -20.55
CA TYR A 49 -5.20 13.06 -19.54
C TYR A 49 -5.56 14.51 -19.86
N GLU A 50 -6.72 14.93 -19.38
CA GLU A 50 -7.09 16.34 -19.35
C GLU A 50 -6.30 17.10 -18.29
N GLU A 51 -6.17 18.43 -18.44
CA GLU A 51 -5.30 19.20 -17.53
C GLU A 51 -6.01 19.65 -16.25
N ASP A 52 -7.33 19.69 -16.24
CA ASP A 52 -8.09 20.26 -15.14
C ASP A 52 -9.06 19.24 -14.51
N TYR A 53 -8.64 18.67 -13.39
CA TYR A 53 -9.47 17.80 -12.54
C TYR A 53 -9.74 18.47 -11.20
N ASP A 54 -10.97 18.40 -10.71
CA ASP A 54 -11.35 18.90 -9.38
C ASP A 54 -10.80 18.01 -8.27
N LEU A 55 -10.77 16.68 -8.49
CA LEU A 55 -10.32 15.69 -7.54
C LEU A 55 -9.60 14.55 -8.23
N ILE A 56 -8.48 14.10 -7.68
CA ILE A 56 -7.76 12.93 -8.19
C ILE A 56 -7.83 11.80 -7.17
N ILE A 57 -8.32 10.63 -7.61
CA ILE A 57 -8.34 9.41 -6.81
C ILE A 57 -7.19 8.51 -7.26
N LEU A 58 -6.17 8.34 -6.41
CA LEU A 58 -4.98 7.59 -6.73
C LEU A 58 -5.00 6.20 -6.10
N GLY A 59 -5.32 5.18 -6.92
CA GLY A 59 -5.29 3.78 -6.51
C GLY A 59 -3.88 3.21 -6.49
N TYR A 60 -3.47 2.51 -5.42
CA TYR A 60 -2.17 1.86 -5.37
C TYR A 60 -2.17 0.55 -4.57
N THR A 61 -1.13 -0.24 -4.74
CA THR A 61 -0.87 -1.47 -3.99
C THR A 61 0.42 -1.36 -3.19
N VAL A 62 0.48 -2.10 -2.08
CA VAL A 62 1.66 -2.14 -1.21
C VAL A 62 2.57 -3.29 -1.59
N TRP A 63 3.82 -2.98 -1.94
CA TRP A 63 4.90 -3.93 -2.17
C TRP A 63 6.01 -3.71 -1.13
N PHE A 64 6.28 -4.71 -0.29
CA PHE A 64 7.35 -4.66 0.71
C PHE A 64 7.31 -3.40 1.60
N LEU A 65 6.13 -3.08 2.16
CA LEU A 65 5.89 -1.89 2.99
C LEU A 65 6.16 -0.57 2.28
N SER A 66 5.99 -0.54 0.98
CA SER A 66 6.18 0.64 0.12
C SER A 66 5.08 0.70 -0.93
N PRO A 67 4.80 1.85 -1.52
CA PRO A 67 4.02 1.91 -2.76
C PRO A 67 4.70 1.06 -3.84
N SER A 68 3.91 0.43 -4.71
CA SER A 68 4.44 -0.39 -5.80
C SER A 68 5.34 0.42 -6.75
N LEU A 69 6.27 -0.25 -7.44
CA LEU A 69 7.20 0.43 -8.35
C LEU A 69 6.52 1.28 -9.44
N PRO A 70 5.41 0.83 -10.08
CA PRO A 70 4.74 1.66 -11.07
C PRO A 70 4.21 2.98 -10.50
N ILE A 71 3.54 2.94 -9.33
CA ILE A 71 3.02 4.15 -8.72
C ILE A 71 4.15 5.06 -8.23
N THR A 72 5.25 4.49 -7.73
CA THR A 72 6.44 5.24 -7.34
C THR A 72 7.06 5.93 -8.55
N GLY A 73 7.23 5.19 -9.65
CA GLY A 73 7.77 5.75 -10.91
C GLY A 73 6.89 6.85 -11.49
N PHE A 74 5.57 6.67 -11.47
CA PHE A 74 4.64 7.72 -11.87
C PHE A 74 4.81 8.98 -11.02
N LEU A 75 4.79 8.87 -9.70
CA LEU A 75 4.90 10.02 -8.79
C LEU A 75 6.24 10.75 -8.89
N GLN A 76 7.29 10.09 -9.35
CA GLN A 76 8.59 10.70 -9.60
C GLN A 76 8.70 11.36 -11.00
N SER A 77 7.72 11.14 -11.88
CA SER A 77 7.72 11.66 -13.25
C SER A 77 7.40 13.16 -13.32
N ALA A 78 7.82 13.79 -14.43
CA ALA A 78 7.43 15.18 -14.74
C ALA A 78 5.93 15.32 -14.95
N GLN A 79 5.30 14.28 -15.50
CA GLN A 79 3.86 14.23 -15.72
C GLN A 79 3.07 14.28 -14.42
N ALA A 80 3.45 13.49 -13.40
CA ALA A 80 2.80 13.54 -12.10
C ALA A 80 2.97 14.91 -11.42
N LYS A 81 4.14 15.55 -11.55
CA LYS A 81 4.36 16.90 -11.03
C LYS A 81 3.42 17.93 -11.65
N LYS A 82 3.12 17.80 -12.94
CA LYS A 82 2.17 18.70 -13.64
C LYS A 82 0.72 18.38 -13.22
N LEU A 83 0.33 17.11 -13.30
CA LEU A 83 -1.03 16.65 -13.05
C LEU A 83 -1.49 16.87 -11.60
N LEU A 84 -0.61 16.61 -10.62
CA LEU A 84 -0.97 16.61 -9.20
C LEU A 84 -0.69 17.93 -8.49
N TYR A 85 -0.05 18.89 -9.16
CA TYR A 85 0.33 20.16 -8.55
C TYR A 85 -0.86 20.92 -7.96
N LYS A 86 -0.85 21.09 -6.64
CA LYS A 86 -1.93 21.72 -5.86
C LYS A 86 -3.32 21.09 -6.01
N LYS A 87 -3.42 19.89 -6.59
CA LYS A 87 -4.70 19.19 -6.71
C LYS A 87 -5.04 18.43 -5.44
N PRO A 88 -6.34 18.40 -5.04
CA PRO A 88 -6.79 17.52 -3.98
C PRO A 88 -6.68 16.07 -4.42
N VAL A 89 -6.08 15.24 -3.56
CA VAL A 89 -5.83 13.82 -3.84
C VAL A 89 -6.41 12.97 -2.73
N ILE A 90 -7.10 11.91 -3.12
CA ILE A 90 -7.51 10.82 -2.23
C ILE A 90 -6.74 9.58 -2.63
N THR A 91 -6.06 8.92 -1.68
CA THR A 91 -5.42 7.64 -1.96
C THR A 91 -6.36 6.48 -1.65
N VAL A 92 -6.36 5.47 -2.51
CA VAL A 92 -7.08 4.21 -2.31
C VAL A 92 -6.09 3.07 -2.32
N ASN A 93 -5.96 2.39 -1.20
CA ASN A 93 -4.99 1.32 -1.02
C ASN A 93 -5.71 -0.03 -0.84
N ALA A 94 -5.39 -0.99 -1.71
CA ALA A 94 -5.78 -2.38 -1.53
C ALA A 94 -4.55 -3.20 -1.12
N CYS A 95 -4.55 -3.72 0.10
CA CYS A 95 -3.36 -4.36 0.67
C CYS A 95 -3.72 -5.57 1.56
N ARG A 96 -2.69 -6.23 2.04
CA ARG A 96 -2.86 -7.34 2.98
C ARG A 96 -3.33 -6.86 4.36
N ASP A 97 -2.48 -6.18 5.12
CA ASP A 97 -2.78 -5.61 6.44
C ASP A 97 -1.69 -4.68 6.99
N MET A 98 -0.52 -4.66 6.38
CA MET A 98 0.64 -3.84 6.77
C MET A 98 0.88 -2.77 5.69
N TRP A 99 0.33 -1.60 5.90
CA TRP A 99 0.29 -0.52 4.92
C TRP A 99 0.75 0.84 5.47
N LEU A 100 0.96 0.95 6.78
CA LEU A 100 1.25 2.24 7.42
C LEU A 100 2.53 2.87 6.89
N THR A 101 3.60 2.09 6.78
CA THR A 101 4.89 2.57 6.23
C THR A 101 4.76 2.96 4.75
N ALA A 102 3.97 2.19 3.97
CA ALA A 102 3.71 2.53 2.58
C ALA A 102 2.95 3.86 2.46
N GLN A 103 1.97 4.11 3.34
CA GLN A 103 1.23 5.37 3.35
C GLN A 103 2.12 6.56 3.76
N GLU A 104 3.02 6.40 4.72
CA GLU A 104 3.98 7.47 5.07
C GLU A 104 4.91 7.80 3.89
N LYS A 105 5.37 6.79 3.15
CA LYS A 105 6.13 7.00 1.92
C LYS A 105 5.28 7.65 0.82
N MET A 106 4.01 7.25 0.67
CA MET A 106 3.06 7.87 -0.24
C MET A 106 2.85 9.35 0.08
N LYS A 107 2.66 9.71 1.36
CA LYS A 107 2.59 11.10 1.81
C LYS A 107 3.82 11.90 1.42
N SER A 108 5.02 11.31 1.50
CA SER A 108 6.26 11.97 1.07
C SER A 108 6.25 12.21 -0.44
N LEU A 109 5.97 11.17 -1.23
CA LEU A 109 5.92 11.29 -2.70
C LEU A 109 4.87 12.33 -3.17
N LEU A 110 3.71 12.39 -2.52
CA LEU A 110 2.70 13.40 -2.82
C LEU A 110 3.15 14.81 -2.46
N ARG A 111 3.85 15.00 -1.34
CA ARG A 111 4.46 16.29 -0.98
C ARG A 111 5.50 16.74 -2.01
N ASP A 112 6.33 15.82 -2.51
CA ASP A 112 7.38 16.13 -3.50
C ASP A 112 6.81 16.64 -4.83
N VAL A 113 5.56 16.30 -5.17
CA VAL A 113 4.82 16.81 -6.32
C VAL A 113 3.83 17.94 -5.96
N ASN A 114 3.87 18.44 -4.71
CA ASN A 114 2.96 19.46 -4.19
C ASN A 114 1.47 19.11 -4.29
N ALA A 115 1.10 17.83 -4.23
CA ALA A 115 -0.27 17.38 -4.15
C ALA A 115 -0.86 17.58 -2.75
N GLN A 116 -2.17 17.79 -2.68
CA GLN A 116 -2.89 17.99 -1.43
C GLN A 116 -3.63 16.71 -1.03
N LEU A 117 -2.99 15.86 -0.21
CA LEU A 117 -3.63 14.65 0.29
C LEU A 117 -4.73 15.02 1.29
N ILE A 118 -6.00 14.83 0.88
CA ILE A 118 -7.17 15.15 1.72
C ILE A 118 -7.78 13.92 2.39
N ASP A 119 -7.67 12.72 1.78
CA ASP A 119 -8.20 11.48 2.36
C ASP A 119 -7.41 10.24 1.96
N ASN A 120 -7.65 9.15 2.69
CA ASN A 120 -7.09 7.84 2.41
C ASN A 120 -8.15 6.77 2.65
N VAL A 121 -8.29 5.82 1.73
CA VAL A 121 -9.14 4.64 1.87
C VAL A 121 -8.27 3.40 1.87
N VAL A 122 -8.45 2.53 2.86
CA VAL A 122 -7.67 1.29 3.00
C VAL A 122 -8.60 0.09 3.01
N LEU A 123 -8.49 -0.75 2.00
CA LEU A 123 -9.19 -2.02 1.89
C LEU A 123 -8.20 -3.16 2.16
N THR A 124 -8.44 -3.92 3.24
CA THR A 124 -7.53 -4.98 3.65
C THR A 124 -8.04 -6.36 3.25
N ASP A 125 -7.10 -7.31 3.17
CA ASP A 125 -7.41 -8.72 2.93
C ASP A 125 -8.37 -9.28 4.00
N GLN A 126 -9.34 -10.09 3.57
CA GLN A 126 -10.34 -10.72 4.44
C GLN A 126 -9.76 -11.78 5.38
N GLY A 127 -8.57 -12.28 5.09
CA GLY A 127 -7.86 -13.26 5.91
C GLY A 127 -7.26 -12.64 7.16
N LYS A 128 -7.25 -13.39 8.29
CA LYS A 128 -6.44 -12.98 9.46
C LYS A 128 -4.97 -12.90 9.06
N SER A 129 -4.20 -12.02 9.70
CA SER A 129 -2.78 -11.78 9.39
C SER A 129 -1.93 -13.06 9.28
N LEU A 130 -2.20 -14.08 10.12
CA LEU A 130 -1.48 -15.36 10.05
C LEU A 130 -1.86 -16.19 8.81
N HIS A 131 -3.12 -16.20 8.42
CA HIS A 131 -3.57 -16.89 7.23
C HIS A 131 -2.98 -16.27 5.97
N SER A 132 -2.88 -14.95 5.93
CA SER A 132 -2.35 -14.22 4.78
C SER A 132 -0.86 -14.47 4.52
N PHE A 133 -0.09 -14.99 5.52
CA PHE A 133 1.28 -15.48 5.27
C PHE A 133 1.33 -16.70 4.34
N VAL A 134 0.23 -17.42 4.18
CA VAL A 134 0.12 -18.59 3.29
C VAL A 134 -0.70 -18.24 2.05
N THR A 135 -1.86 -17.61 2.23
CA THR A 135 -2.80 -17.34 1.14
C THR A 135 -2.26 -16.31 0.14
N THR A 136 -1.57 -15.27 0.59
CA THR A 136 -1.00 -14.26 -0.29
C THR A 136 0.15 -14.78 -1.15
N PRO A 137 1.19 -15.47 -0.61
CA PRO A 137 2.22 -16.08 -1.44
C PRO A 137 1.66 -17.12 -2.43
N ARG A 138 0.70 -17.95 -2.01
CA ARG A 138 0.02 -18.88 -2.91
C ARG A 138 -0.60 -18.12 -4.08
N TRP A 139 -1.37 -17.08 -3.80
CA TRP A 139 -1.99 -16.27 -4.85
C TRP A 139 -0.95 -15.63 -5.77
N MET A 140 0.06 -14.99 -5.21
CA MET A 140 1.09 -14.30 -5.99
C MET A 140 1.91 -15.23 -6.88
N LEU A 141 2.31 -16.40 -6.37
CA LEU A 141 3.19 -17.32 -7.06
C LEU A 141 2.46 -18.32 -7.98
N THR A 142 1.16 -18.52 -7.77
CA THR A 142 0.37 -19.52 -8.53
C THR A 142 -0.86 -18.96 -9.23
N GLY A 143 -1.25 -17.71 -8.97
CA GLY A 143 -2.51 -17.10 -9.43
C GLY A 143 -3.77 -17.58 -8.68
N LYS A 144 -3.66 -18.59 -7.81
CA LYS A 144 -4.81 -19.18 -7.12
C LYS A 144 -5.14 -18.44 -5.85
N LYS A 145 -6.28 -17.75 -5.81
CA LYS A 145 -6.78 -17.00 -4.65
C LYS A 145 -7.98 -17.61 -3.93
N ASP A 146 -8.49 -18.73 -4.42
CA ASP A 146 -9.61 -19.49 -3.82
C ASP A 146 -9.25 -20.01 -2.43
N ALA A 147 -10.29 -20.26 -1.62
CA ALA A 147 -10.13 -20.91 -0.31
C ALA A 147 -9.61 -22.35 -0.49
N PHE A 148 -8.76 -22.80 0.44
CA PHE A 148 -8.25 -24.18 0.43
C PHE A 148 -7.98 -24.66 1.85
N TRP A 149 -8.27 -25.91 2.13
CA TRP A 149 -8.25 -26.49 3.47
C TRP A 149 -9.03 -25.60 4.45
N PHE A 150 -8.33 -25.07 5.48
CA PHE A 150 -8.89 -24.13 6.48
C PHE A 150 -8.52 -22.67 6.20
N PHE A 151 -7.81 -22.40 5.10
CA PHE A 151 -7.43 -21.04 4.72
C PHE A 151 -8.54 -20.35 3.93
N PRO A 152 -8.89 -19.09 4.27
CA PRO A 152 -9.86 -18.33 3.52
C PRO A 152 -9.34 -17.92 2.15
N LYS A 153 -10.24 -17.42 1.31
CA LYS A 153 -9.89 -16.80 0.03
C LYS A 153 -8.97 -15.60 0.25
N ALA A 154 -7.94 -15.45 -0.60
CA ALA A 154 -7.05 -14.29 -0.57
C ALA A 154 -7.69 -13.03 -1.17
N GLY A 155 -7.26 -11.86 -0.71
CA GLY A 155 -7.66 -10.56 -1.22
C GLY A 155 -8.84 -9.94 -0.47
N VAL A 156 -9.20 -8.73 -0.86
CA VAL A 156 -10.31 -7.97 -0.26
C VAL A 156 -11.64 -8.69 -0.51
N ALA A 157 -12.49 -8.74 0.50
CA ALA A 157 -13.80 -9.38 0.41
C ALA A 157 -14.71 -8.65 -0.58
N LYS A 158 -15.53 -9.39 -1.32
CA LYS A 158 -16.45 -8.80 -2.32
C LYS A 158 -17.45 -7.81 -1.70
N ASN A 159 -17.92 -8.08 -0.48
CA ASN A 159 -18.80 -7.15 0.24
C ASN A 159 -18.07 -5.85 0.57
N GLU A 160 -16.82 -5.88 1.04
CA GLU A 160 -16.02 -4.69 1.32
C GLU A 160 -15.81 -3.83 0.05
N ILE A 161 -15.55 -4.49 -1.10
CA ILE A 161 -15.45 -3.79 -2.38
C ILE A 161 -16.79 -3.13 -2.74
N LYS A 162 -17.91 -3.84 -2.57
CA LYS A 162 -19.24 -3.30 -2.83
C LYS A 162 -19.58 -2.16 -1.88
N ASP A 163 -19.28 -2.32 -0.61
CA ASP A 163 -19.56 -1.33 0.43
C ASP A 163 -18.68 -0.08 0.30
N ALA A 164 -17.56 -0.16 -0.44
CA ALA A 164 -16.75 1.01 -0.78
C ALA A 164 -17.51 2.07 -1.60
N SER A 165 -18.65 1.71 -2.20
CA SER A 165 -19.58 2.66 -2.85
C SER A 165 -20.04 3.79 -1.91
N ARG A 166 -20.04 3.57 -0.56
CA ARG A 166 -20.33 4.60 0.43
C ARG A 166 -19.37 5.80 0.34
N PHE A 167 -18.11 5.55 0.02
CA PHE A 167 -17.12 6.60 -0.19
C PHE A 167 -17.44 7.42 -1.44
N GLY A 168 -17.74 6.74 -2.56
CA GLY A 168 -18.15 7.40 -3.81
C GLY A 168 -19.37 8.30 -3.63
N LYS A 169 -20.42 7.80 -2.95
CA LYS A 169 -21.62 8.60 -2.66
C LYS A 169 -21.29 9.84 -1.83
N ARG A 170 -20.42 9.71 -0.83
CA ARG A 170 -19.98 10.87 -0.02
C ARG A 170 -19.18 11.86 -0.86
N LEU A 171 -18.29 11.39 -1.74
CA LEU A 171 -17.52 12.28 -2.62
C LEU A 171 -18.41 13.04 -3.60
N CYS A 172 -19.41 12.40 -4.21
CA CYS A 172 -20.39 13.10 -5.05
C CYS A 172 -21.03 14.26 -4.31
N SER A 173 -21.53 14.02 -3.10
CA SER A 173 -22.16 15.06 -2.29
C SER A 173 -21.20 16.15 -1.82
N SER A 174 -19.91 15.85 -1.72
CA SER A 174 -18.88 16.81 -1.33
C SER A 174 -18.46 17.68 -2.51
N LEU A 175 -18.22 17.09 -3.68
CA LEU A 175 -17.89 17.78 -4.92
C LEU A 175 -19.01 18.76 -5.36
N ALA A 176 -20.27 18.37 -5.20
CA ALA A 176 -21.41 19.26 -5.45
C ALA A 176 -21.42 20.54 -4.57
N LYS A 177 -20.55 20.62 -3.54
CA LYS A 177 -20.41 21.72 -2.62
C LYS A 177 -19.01 22.30 -2.58
N ASP A 178 -18.16 21.93 -3.51
CA ASP A 178 -16.74 22.33 -3.61
C ASP A 178 -15.91 22.06 -2.34
N LEU A 179 -16.30 21.07 -1.52
CA LEU A 179 -15.62 20.80 -0.24
C LEU A 179 -14.20 20.20 -0.42
N GLU A 180 -13.88 19.66 -1.57
CA GLU A 180 -12.52 19.18 -1.90
C GLU A 180 -11.49 20.33 -1.89
N LYS A 181 -11.94 21.57 -2.10
CA LYS A 181 -11.09 22.80 -2.08
C LYS A 181 -10.70 23.24 -0.68
N GLU A 182 -11.40 22.75 0.36
CA GLU A 182 -11.14 23.13 1.75
C GLU A 182 -9.93 22.42 2.39
N ASN A 183 -9.31 21.47 1.68
CA ASN A 183 -8.19 20.65 2.20
C ASN A 183 -8.49 19.93 3.52
N THR A 184 -9.73 19.56 3.74
CA THR A 184 -10.19 18.82 4.91
C THR A 184 -10.64 17.42 4.52
N PRO A 185 -10.53 16.42 5.42
CA PRO A 185 -10.99 15.09 5.16
C PRO A 185 -12.49 15.02 4.85
N LEU A 186 -12.86 14.44 3.72
CA LEU A 186 -14.24 14.31 3.25
C LEU A 186 -14.92 13.02 3.74
N LEU A 187 -14.11 11.98 4.03
CA LEU A 187 -14.59 10.63 4.34
C LEU A 187 -14.65 10.34 5.85
N ASN A 188 -14.66 11.38 6.67
CA ASN A 188 -14.76 11.25 8.12
C ASN A 188 -15.95 10.39 8.55
N LYS A 189 -15.73 9.51 9.55
CA LYS A 189 -16.74 8.62 10.16
C LYS A 189 -17.30 7.53 9.21
N LEU A 190 -16.74 7.36 8.02
CA LEU A 190 -17.17 6.31 7.08
C LEU A 190 -16.33 5.03 7.17
N GLY A 191 -15.38 4.95 8.11
CA GLY A 191 -14.48 3.81 8.21
C GLY A 191 -13.55 3.66 7.01
N ALA A 192 -13.09 4.78 6.45
CA ALA A 192 -12.18 4.80 5.32
C ALA A 192 -10.82 4.20 5.67
N VAL A 193 -10.39 4.37 6.92
CA VAL A 193 -9.15 3.82 7.46
C VAL A 193 -9.45 3.04 8.73
N ASN A 194 -8.87 1.84 8.85
CA ASN A 194 -8.91 1.03 10.05
C ASN A 194 -7.50 0.60 10.44
N VAL A 195 -6.98 1.14 11.53
CA VAL A 195 -5.62 0.87 12.00
C VAL A 195 -5.59 -0.26 13.01
N VAL A 196 -4.94 -1.34 12.66
CA VAL A 196 -4.73 -2.48 13.55
C VAL A 196 -3.54 -2.21 14.49
N GLY A 197 -3.77 -1.62 15.65
CA GLY A 197 -2.73 -1.15 16.58
C GLY A 197 -1.65 -2.18 16.94
N LYS A 198 -2.02 -3.48 17.01
CA LYS A 198 -1.07 -4.58 17.25
C LYS A 198 -0.04 -4.77 16.13
N LEU A 199 -0.28 -4.27 14.91
CA LEU A 199 0.63 -4.40 13.78
C LEU A 199 1.63 -3.24 13.68
N ILE A 200 1.38 -2.09 14.30
CA ILE A 200 2.22 -0.88 14.19
C ILE A 200 3.69 -1.18 14.53
N ALA A 201 3.93 -1.82 15.68
CA ALA A 201 5.30 -2.14 16.10
C ALA A 201 5.93 -3.24 15.21
N THR A 202 5.13 -4.20 14.72
CA THR A 202 5.62 -5.24 13.80
C THR A 202 6.09 -4.63 12.50
N GLU A 203 5.31 -3.73 11.95
CA GLU A 203 5.60 -3.08 10.69
C GLU A 203 6.87 -2.22 10.77
N ARG A 204 7.08 -1.49 11.88
CA ARG A 204 8.32 -0.74 12.12
C ARG A 204 9.55 -1.64 12.17
N ILE A 205 9.46 -2.80 12.86
CA ILE A 205 10.56 -3.76 12.94
C ILE A 205 10.82 -4.38 11.55
N ALA A 206 9.78 -4.80 10.86
CA ALA A 206 9.87 -5.34 9.51
C ALA A 206 10.51 -4.33 8.54
N HIS A 207 10.10 -3.06 8.60
CA HIS A 207 10.68 -2.00 7.77
C HIS A 207 12.19 -1.84 7.98
N ARG A 208 12.66 -1.85 9.23
CA ARG A 208 14.11 -1.79 9.52
C ARG A 208 14.86 -3.00 8.96
N SER A 209 14.31 -4.19 9.12
CA SER A 209 14.87 -5.42 8.52
C SER A 209 14.90 -5.32 6.99
N PHE A 210 13.85 -4.81 6.38
CA PHE A 210 13.76 -4.62 4.93
C PHE A 210 14.85 -3.65 4.41
N LEU A 211 15.11 -2.56 5.10
CA LEU A 211 16.19 -1.63 4.73
C LEU A 211 17.56 -2.32 4.74
N ILE A 212 17.86 -3.12 5.76
CA ILE A 212 19.13 -3.85 5.86
C ILE A 212 19.28 -4.84 4.71
N TRP A 213 18.29 -5.72 4.52
CA TRP A 213 18.34 -6.75 3.49
C TRP A 213 18.32 -6.17 2.07
N SER A 214 17.54 -5.14 1.83
CA SER A 214 17.55 -4.43 0.55
C SER A 214 18.91 -3.87 0.22
N LYS A 215 19.62 -3.28 1.21
CA LYS A 215 20.99 -2.80 1.04
C LYS A 215 21.96 -3.92 0.69
N LEU A 216 21.86 -5.06 1.37
CA LEU A 216 22.70 -6.22 1.09
C LEU A 216 22.46 -6.78 -0.31
N ILE A 217 21.19 -6.93 -0.72
CA ILE A 217 20.81 -7.42 -2.05
C ILE A 217 21.30 -6.46 -3.13
N LYS A 218 21.13 -5.14 -2.99
CA LYS A 218 21.65 -4.15 -3.93
C LYS A 218 23.18 -4.20 -4.08
N LYS A 219 23.90 -4.38 -2.96
CA LYS A 219 25.36 -4.54 -2.98
C LYS A 219 25.83 -5.82 -3.68
N ALA A 220 25.02 -6.88 -3.68
CA ALA A 220 25.35 -8.15 -4.32
C ALA A 220 25.28 -8.14 -5.86
N GLY A 221 24.77 -7.04 -6.45
CA GLY A 221 24.78 -6.86 -7.91
C GLY A 221 23.52 -6.21 -8.47
N LYS A 222 23.47 -6.12 -9.79
CA LYS A 222 22.31 -5.60 -10.54
C LYS A 222 21.15 -6.60 -10.53
N SER A 223 19.92 -6.13 -10.79
CA SER A 223 18.73 -6.99 -10.94
C SER A 223 18.99 -8.14 -11.90
N GLY A 224 18.55 -9.34 -11.52
CA GLY A 224 18.76 -10.60 -12.26
C GLY A 224 20.12 -11.27 -12.08
N SER A 225 21.10 -10.65 -11.43
CA SER A 225 22.46 -11.21 -11.27
C SER A 225 22.50 -12.43 -10.33
N ALA A 226 23.48 -13.31 -10.55
CA ALA A 226 23.69 -14.50 -9.72
C ALA A 226 23.98 -14.12 -8.24
N GLY A 227 24.76 -13.07 -8.00
CA GLY A 227 25.06 -12.59 -6.64
C GLY A 227 23.79 -12.19 -5.89
N ARG A 228 22.86 -11.46 -6.53
CA ARG A 228 21.56 -11.12 -5.94
C ARG A 228 20.73 -12.36 -5.59
N LYS A 229 20.69 -13.35 -6.50
CA LYS A 229 19.95 -14.61 -6.26
C LYS A 229 20.45 -15.33 -5.01
N VAL A 230 21.77 -15.38 -4.78
CA VAL A 230 22.34 -15.98 -3.56
C VAL A 230 21.86 -15.25 -2.31
N VAL A 231 21.95 -13.90 -2.27
CA VAL A 231 21.52 -13.11 -1.11
C VAL A 231 20.00 -13.20 -0.92
N ILE A 232 19.20 -13.21 -1.99
CA ILE A 232 17.75 -13.43 -1.93
C ILE A 232 17.43 -14.79 -1.33
N THR A 233 18.17 -15.84 -1.70
CA THR A 233 17.98 -17.17 -1.11
C THR A 233 18.24 -17.16 0.39
N ILE A 234 19.35 -16.57 0.84
CA ILE A 234 19.67 -16.42 2.26
C ILE A 234 18.58 -15.61 2.98
N TYR A 235 18.13 -14.50 2.38
CA TYR A 235 17.04 -13.68 2.92
C TYR A 235 15.73 -14.47 3.06
N SER A 236 15.43 -15.33 2.09
CA SER A 236 14.20 -16.13 2.12
C SER A 236 14.20 -17.15 3.25
N PHE A 237 15.33 -17.81 3.50
CA PHE A 237 15.50 -18.68 4.67
C PHE A 237 15.40 -17.89 5.99
N PHE A 238 16.06 -16.74 6.06
CA PHE A 238 15.94 -15.85 7.21
C PHE A 238 14.50 -15.43 7.46
N LEU A 239 13.76 -15.01 6.41
CA LEU A 239 12.37 -14.59 6.50
C LEU A 239 11.47 -15.73 6.98
N LEU A 240 11.64 -16.92 6.43
CA LEU A 240 10.90 -18.11 6.85
C LEU A 240 11.15 -18.44 8.32
N THR A 241 12.41 -18.46 8.74
CA THR A 241 12.80 -18.67 10.15
C THR A 241 12.18 -17.62 11.05
N LEU A 242 12.24 -16.34 10.66
CA LEU A 242 11.66 -15.24 11.41
C LEU A 242 10.13 -15.39 11.55
N ILE A 243 9.43 -15.78 10.50
CA ILE A 243 7.98 -16.01 10.52
C ILE A 243 7.62 -17.16 11.47
N LEU A 244 8.38 -18.26 11.42
CA LEU A 244 8.08 -19.45 12.21
C LEU A 244 8.49 -19.34 13.70
N THR A 245 9.48 -18.52 14.03
CA THR A 245 10.02 -18.42 15.39
C THR A 245 9.68 -17.08 16.05
N ILE A 246 10.12 -15.99 15.46
CA ILE A 246 10.04 -14.66 16.07
C ILE A 246 8.60 -14.13 16.10
N VAL A 247 7.80 -14.38 15.07
CA VAL A 247 6.41 -13.89 15.03
C VAL A 247 5.57 -14.48 16.15
N PRO A 248 5.53 -15.80 16.40
CA PRO A 248 4.81 -16.38 17.54
C PRO A 248 5.29 -15.83 18.91
N ILE A 249 6.60 -15.75 19.13
CA ILE A 249 7.17 -15.22 20.35
C ILE A 249 6.75 -13.77 20.58
N ASN A 250 6.80 -12.93 19.52
CA ASN A 250 6.37 -11.53 19.62
C ASN A 250 4.88 -11.38 19.94
N ILE A 251 4.02 -12.28 19.48
CA ILE A 251 2.60 -12.26 19.85
C ILE A 251 2.43 -12.41 21.35
N ILE A 252 3.17 -13.32 21.97
CA ILE A 252 3.13 -13.56 23.42
C ILE A 252 3.67 -12.34 24.18
N ILE A 253 4.86 -11.87 23.83
CA ILE A 253 5.50 -10.70 24.47
C ILE A 253 4.60 -9.46 24.40
N ARG A 254 3.97 -9.21 23.27
CA ARG A 254 3.06 -8.07 23.11
C ARG A 254 1.81 -8.16 23.95
N LYS A 255 1.25 -9.35 24.11
CA LYS A 255 0.10 -9.57 24.99
C LYS A 255 0.46 -9.20 26.43
N LEU A 256 1.66 -9.55 26.87
CA LEU A 256 2.18 -9.19 28.19
C LEU A 256 2.47 -7.70 28.35
N LEU A 257 3.04 -7.05 27.32
CA LEU A 257 3.42 -5.63 27.36
C LEU A 257 2.29 -4.66 27.01
N TYR A 258 1.13 -5.18 26.56
CA TYR A 258 0.00 -4.36 26.11
C TYR A 258 -0.46 -3.29 27.14
N PRO A 259 -0.65 -3.61 28.44
CA PRO A 259 -1.12 -2.63 29.41
C PRO A 259 -0.17 -1.43 29.53
N PHE A 260 1.14 -1.64 29.46
CA PHE A 260 2.15 -0.58 29.55
C PHE A 260 2.26 0.27 28.29
N ARG A 261 1.82 -0.24 27.14
CA ARG A 261 1.93 0.43 25.84
C ARG A 261 0.62 1.00 25.31
N LYS A 262 -0.48 0.80 26.01
CA LYS A 262 -1.83 1.16 25.55
C LYS A 262 -1.92 2.63 25.09
N LYS A 263 -1.48 3.59 25.91
CA LYS A 263 -1.50 5.02 25.57
C LYS A 263 -0.72 5.33 24.28
N HIS A 264 0.48 4.76 24.15
CA HIS A 264 1.31 4.96 22.94
C HIS A 264 0.67 4.38 21.69
N ILE A 265 0.06 3.20 21.80
CA ILE A 265 -0.66 2.54 20.69
C ILE A 265 -1.87 3.38 20.29
N THR A 266 -2.67 3.87 21.26
CA THR A 266 -3.83 4.71 20.98
C THR A 266 -3.45 6.00 20.24
N ASN A 267 -2.41 6.70 20.69
CA ASN A 267 -1.93 7.90 20.00
C ASN A 267 -1.44 7.60 18.57
N ALA A 268 -0.76 6.47 18.39
CA ALA A 268 -0.33 6.06 17.06
C ALA A 268 -1.51 5.70 16.14
N ILE A 269 -2.57 5.06 16.66
CA ILE A 269 -3.80 4.79 15.90
C ILE A 269 -4.41 6.11 15.44
N ILE A 270 -4.61 7.07 16.35
CA ILE A 270 -5.18 8.40 16.02
C ILE A 270 -4.36 9.07 14.91
N TYR A 271 -3.03 9.03 15.01
CA TYR A 271 -2.15 9.60 13.97
C TYR A 271 -2.36 8.95 12.60
N TYR A 272 -2.37 7.60 12.54
CA TYR A 272 -2.48 6.88 11.27
C TYR A 272 -3.90 6.85 10.69
N GLU A 273 -4.92 7.10 11.49
CA GLU A 273 -6.30 7.26 11.01
C GLU A 273 -6.52 8.62 10.34
N GLN A 274 -5.63 9.59 10.57
CA GLN A 274 -5.67 10.88 9.88
C GLN A 274 -4.94 10.80 8.54
N PRO A 275 -5.57 11.14 7.42
CA PRO A 275 -4.99 11.00 6.08
C PRO A 275 -3.68 11.76 5.92
N SER A 276 -3.64 13.01 6.38
CA SER A 276 -2.47 13.89 6.31
C SER A 276 -1.45 13.68 7.43
N GLY A 277 -1.79 12.92 8.49
CA GLY A 277 -0.95 12.78 9.69
C GLY A 277 -0.85 14.05 10.55
N LYS A 278 -1.83 14.96 10.43
CA LYS A 278 -1.93 16.20 11.19
C LYS A 278 -2.77 16.04 12.44
#